data_cae963473e144bd4be41614f3c46807a
#
_entry.id   cae963473e144bd4be41614f3c46807a
#
_cell.length_a   1.000
_cell.length_b   1.000
_cell.length_c   1.000
_cell.angle_alpha   90.00
_cell.angle_beta   90.00
_cell.angle_gamma   90.00
#
_symmetry.space_group_name_H-M   'P 1'
#
loop_
_entity.id
_entity.type
_entity.pdbx_description
1 polymer ?
#
loop_
_entity_poly.entity_id
_entity_poly.type
_entity_poly.pdbx_seq_one_letter_code
_entity_poly.pdbx_strand_id
1 'polypeptide(L)'
;MPVLARHDAAFDAVIFDLDGTLIDTESLSLAAGLDAFASLGAAVEVEFLHCLIGKDRPACARLIGAHRPDLDLVALNTHWRAGFDQRIASGLAAKPGALALVAALRLPLAVVTSSDRDGAIWKLAQAGLATAFGHVITLDDVTCAKPAPEPYLLAATRMAVAPARCVAFEDSEAGAEAAQAAGMVVVQVPDLLPTTGRFAHHVVPDLLSGARLVGLID
;
A
#
# COMPACT_ATOMS: atom_id res chain seq x y z
N MET A 1 11.85 45.37 4.19
CA MET A 1 10.93 44.23 4.18
C MET A 1 11.73 42.97 4.42
N PRO A 2 11.56 42.21 5.51
CA PRO A 2 12.28 40.99 5.71
C PRO A 2 11.79 39.95 4.70
N VAL A 3 12.70 39.40 3.91
CA VAL A 3 12.50 38.23 3.10
C VAL A 3 12.14 37.09 4.05
N LEU A 4 10.89 36.62 3.99
CA LEU A 4 10.47 35.41 4.67
C LEU A 4 11.41 34.29 4.22
N ALA A 5 12.22 33.79 5.15
CA ALA A 5 13.03 32.62 4.96
C ALA A 5 12.11 31.51 4.45
N ARG A 6 12.40 30.98 3.25
CA ARG A 6 11.83 29.72 2.81
C ARG A 6 12.16 28.72 3.94
N HIS A 7 11.15 28.17 4.60
CA HIS A 7 11.35 26.95 5.36
C HIS A 7 11.98 25.97 4.38
N ASP A 8 13.23 25.56 4.64
CA ASP A 8 13.84 24.46 3.93
C ASP A 8 12.87 23.28 4.09
N ALA A 9 12.25 22.88 2.99
CA ALA A 9 11.32 21.74 3.01
C ALA A 9 12.07 20.56 3.65
N ALA A 10 11.47 19.93 4.66
CA ALA A 10 12.11 18.82 5.37
C ALA A 10 12.38 17.64 4.43
N PHE A 11 11.65 17.56 3.29
CA PHE A 11 11.73 16.48 2.32
C PHE A 11 11.90 16.99 0.90
N ASP A 12 12.54 16.16 0.07
CA ASP A 12 12.76 16.41 -1.36
C ASP A 12 11.92 15.46 -2.23
N ALA A 13 11.34 14.41 -1.66
CA ALA A 13 10.45 13.46 -2.36
C ALA A 13 9.44 12.81 -1.41
N VAL A 14 8.32 12.39 -1.97
CA VAL A 14 7.27 11.62 -1.28
C VAL A 14 7.09 10.28 -1.98
N ILE A 15 7.08 9.21 -1.21
CA ILE A 15 6.90 7.84 -1.69
C ILE A 15 5.65 7.28 -1.03
N PHE A 16 4.78 6.67 -1.83
CA PHE A 16 3.57 6.04 -1.33
C PHE A 16 3.61 4.54 -1.60
N ASP A 17 3.20 3.74 -0.64
CA ASP A 17 2.66 2.44 -0.97
C ASP A 17 1.35 2.60 -1.77
N LEU A 18 0.89 1.52 -2.40
CA LEU A 18 -0.29 1.54 -3.26
C LEU A 18 -1.53 0.97 -2.56
N ASP A 19 -1.49 -0.33 -2.27
CA ASP A 19 -2.64 -1.14 -1.83
C ASP A 19 -2.91 -0.92 -0.34
N GLY A 20 -4.07 -0.39 0.03
CA GLY A 20 -4.38 0.00 1.42
C GLY A 20 -3.93 1.43 1.78
N THR A 21 -2.95 1.98 1.07
CA THR A 21 -2.43 3.34 1.31
C THR A 21 -3.08 4.38 0.38
N LEU A 22 -2.90 4.25 -0.94
CA LEU A 22 -3.49 5.17 -1.93
C LEU A 22 -4.86 4.73 -2.43
N ILE A 23 -5.12 3.43 -2.46
CA ILE A 23 -6.30 2.80 -3.04
C ILE A 23 -6.89 1.76 -2.09
N ASP A 24 -8.22 1.62 -2.12
CA ASP A 24 -8.96 0.70 -1.27
C ASP A 24 -9.09 -0.69 -1.92
N THR A 25 -7.97 -1.41 -2.01
CA THR A 25 -7.95 -2.78 -2.50
C THR A 25 -8.21 -3.81 -1.41
N GLU A 26 -7.92 -3.51 -0.16
CA GLU A 26 -8.10 -4.44 0.95
C GLU A 26 -9.58 -4.75 1.18
N SER A 27 -10.47 -3.74 1.19
CA SER A 27 -11.92 -3.95 1.30
C SER A 27 -12.46 -4.77 0.12
N LEU A 28 -11.97 -4.54 -1.11
CA LEU A 28 -12.38 -5.30 -2.28
C LEU A 28 -11.89 -6.74 -2.22
N SER A 29 -10.66 -6.97 -1.76
CA SER A 29 -10.10 -8.30 -1.56
C SER A 29 -10.88 -9.08 -0.50
N LEU A 30 -11.20 -8.43 0.61
CA LEU A 30 -11.99 -9.03 1.69
C LEU A 30 -13.37 -9.49 1.20
N ALA A 31 -14.10 -8.60 0.49
CA ALA A 31 -15.40 -8.93 -0.08
C ALA A 31 -15.32 -10.07 -1.11
N ALA A 32 -14.30 -10.05 -1.97
CA ALA A 32 -14.07 -11.13 -2.93
C ALA A 32 -13.74 -12.46 -2.25
N GLY A 33 -13.01 -12.41 -1.15
CA GLY A 33 -12.70 -13.59 -0.34
C GLY A 33 -13.95 -14.22 0.27
N LEU A 34 -14.81 -13.43 0.91
CA LEU A 34 -16.07 -13.92 1.47
C LEU A 34 -16.93 -14.62 0.42
N ASP A 35 -17.07 -14.01 -0.76
CA ASP A 35 -17.84 -14.58 -1.86
C ASP A 35 -17.19 -15.86 -2.43
N ALA A 36 -15.85 -15.89 -2.51
CA ALA A 36 -15.13 -17.07 -2.98
C ALA A 36 -15.34 -18.27 -2.06
N PHE A 37 -15.25 -18.08 -0.74
CA PHE A 37 -15.57 -19.11 0.24
C PHE A 37 -17.04 -19.56 0.15
N ALA A 38 -17.97 -18.62 0.08
CA ALA A 38 -19.39 -18.91 -0.03
C ALA A 38 -19.72 -19.69 -1.30
N SER A 39 -19.11 -19.35 -2.45
CA SER A 39 -19.33 -20.04 -3.74
C SER A 39 -18.93 -21.51 -3.74
N LEU A 40 -18.01 -21.89 -2.83
CA LEU A 40 -17.55 -23.26 -2.64
C LEU A 40 -18.28 -23.97 -1.47
N GLY A 41 -19.37 -23.38 -0.97
CA GLY A 41 -20.14 -23.94 0.17
C GLY A 41 -19.39 -23.89 1.50
N ALA A 42 -18.40 -23.04 1.61
CA ALA A 42 -17.45 -22.96 2.71
C ALA A 42 -17.46 -21.57 3.39
N ALA A 43 -18.64 -20.96 3.56
CA ALA A 43 -18.75 -19.63 4.16
C ALA A 43 -17.93 -19.51 5.47
N VAL A 44 -17.26 -18.39 5.61
CA VAL A 44 -16.43 -18.04 6.77
C VAL A 44 -16.80 -16.66 7.29
N GLU A 45 -16.49 -16.40 8.55
CA GLU A 45 -16.67 -15.07 9.16
C GLU A 45 -15.53 -14.13 8.70
N VAL A 46 -15.84 -12.83 8.67
CA VAL A 46 -14.89 -11.79 8.23
C VAL A 46 -13.62 -11.79 9.08
N GLU A 47 -13.71 -12.09 10.37
CA GLU A 47 -12.60 -12.17 11.31
C GLU A 47 -11.56 -13.22 10.89
N PHE A 48 -12.00 -14.31 10.27
CA PHE A 48 -11.06 -15.30 9.72
C PHE A 48 -10.24 -14.71 8.57
N LEU A 49 -10.88 -13.95 7.68
CA LEU A 49 -10.16 -13.29 6.57
C LEU A 49 -9.20 -12.22 7.08
N HIS A 50 -9.55 -11.50 8.14
CA HIS A 50 -8.62 -10.56 8.79
C HIS A 50 -7.33 -11.24 9.26
N CYS A 51 -7.39 -12.51 9.67
CA CYS A 51 -6.19 -13.27 10.03
C CYS A 51 -5.26 -13.55 8.85
N LEU A 52 -5.70 -13.37 7.61
CA LEU A 52 -4.91 -13.61 6.39
C LEU A 52 -4.22 -12.34 5.88
N ILE A 53 -4.71 -11.15 6.26
CA ILE A 53 -4.17 -9.86 5.82
C ILE A 53 -2.69 -9.74 6.23
N GLY A 54 -1.86 -9.27 5.31
CA GLY A 54 -0.43 -9.06 5.53
C GLY A 54 0.42 -10.34 5.58
N LYS A 55 -0.17 -11.52 5.32
CA LYS A 55 0.55 -12.79 5.28
C LYS A 55 0.90 -13.20 3.84
N ASP A 56 2.00 -13.91 3.71
CA ASP A 56 2.38 -14.49 2.43
C ASP A 56 1.43 -15.64 2.01
N ARG A 57 1.43 -15.97 0.71
CA ARG A 57 0.58 -17.03 0.16
C ARG A 57 0.74 -18.39 0.86
N PRO A 58 1.97 -18.88 1.18
CA PRO A 58 2.14 -20.11 1.93
C PRO A 58 1.51 -20.09 3.33
N ALA A 59 1.64 -18.98 4.05
CA ALA A 59 1.03 -18.82 5.38
C ALA A 59 -0.50 -18.80 5.29
N CYS A 60 -1.05 -18.06 4.33
CA CYS A 60 -2.50 -18.06 4.06
C CYS A 60 -3.00 -19.48 3.74
N ALA A 61 -2.32 -20.20 2.83
CA ALA A 61 -2.70 -21.56 2.47
C ALA A 61 -2.70 -22.52 3.68
N ARG A 62 -1.72 -22.41 4.58
CA ARG A 62 -1.68 -23.19 5.83
C ARG A 62 -2.85 -22.86 6.76
N LEU A 63 -3.16 -21.58 6.94
CA LEU A 63 -4.27 -21.14 7.81
C LEU A 63 -5.63 -21.59 7.25
N ILE A 64 -5.85 -21.43 5.94
CA ILE A 64 -7.07 -21.86 5.27
C ILE A 64 -7.22 -23.37 5.36
N GLY A 65 -6.15 -24.14 5.05
CA GLY A 65 -6.18 -25.59 5.12
C GLY A 65 -6.39 -26.13 6.54
N ALA A 66 -5.91 -25.42 7.57
CA ALA A 66 -6.19 -25.77 8.97
C ALA A 66 -7.63 -25.48 9.37
N HIS A 67 -8.22 -24.39 8.87
CA HIS A 67 -9.61 -23.99 9.16
C HIS A 67 -10.63 -24.78 8.32
N ARG A 68 -10.30 -25.06 7.07
CA ARG A 68 -11.15 -25.79 6.09
C ARG A 68 -10.31 -26.80 5.30
N PRO A 69 -10.01 -27.97 5.93
CA PRO A 69 -9.17 -29.01 5.30
C PRO A 69 -9.84 -29.71 4.10
N ASP A 70 -11.13 -29.55 3.95
CA ASP A 70 -11.96 -30.07 2.87
C ASP A 70 -11.97 -29.18 1.61
N LEU A 71 -11.40 -27.96 1.69
CA LEU A 71 -11.52 -26.97 0.64
C LEU A 71 -10.44 -27.10 -0.45
N ASP A 72 -10.87 -27.06 -1.71
CA ASP A 72 -9.94 -26.94 -2.84
C ASP A 72 -9.36 -25.52 -2.90
N LEU A 73 -8.11 -25.40 -2.47
CA LEU A 73 -7.38 -24.12 -2.45
C LEU A 73 -7.14 -23.55 -3.85
N VAL A 74 -7.07 -24.39 -4.88
CA VAL A 74 -6.88 -23.92 -6.27
C VAL A 74 -8.17 -23.26 -6.75
N ALA A 75 -9.29 -23.93 -6.53
CA ALA A 75 -10.63 -23.38 -6.86
C ALA A 75 -10.88 -22.09 -6.06
N LEU A 76 -10.58 -22.08 -4.75
CA LEU A 76 -10.73 -20.89 -3.90
C LEU A 76 -9.93 -19.70 -4.45
N ASN A 77 -8.65 -19.88 -4.72
CA ASN A 77 -7.80 -18.81 -5.25
C ASN A 77 -8.30 -18.31 -6.62
N THR A 78 -8.81 -19.21 -7.45
CA THR A 78 -9.37 -18.84 -8.76
C THR A 78 -10.61 -17.97 -8.61
N HIS A 79 -11.55 -18.37 -7.74
CA HIS A 79 -12.76 -17.58 -7.48
C HIS A 79 -12.43 -16.25 -6.80
N TRP A 80 -11.52 -16.25 -5.81
CA TRP A 80 -11.10 -15.04 -5.12
C TRP A 80 -10.49 -14.03 -6.10
N ARG A 81 -9.53 -14.49 -6.91
CA ARG A 81 -8.87 -13.65 -7.93
C ARG A 81 -9.88 -13.06 -8.91
N ALA A 82 -10.74 -13.90 -9.47
CA ALA A 82 -11.76 -13.45 -10.42
C ALA A 82 -12.72 -12.43 -9.81
N GLY A 83 -13.18 -12.68 -8.58
CA GLY A 83 -14.05 -11.75 -7.86
C GLY A 83 -13.37 -10.44 -7.50
N PHE A 84 -12.09 -10.46 -7.16
CA PHE A 84 -11.28 -9.27 -6.92
C PHE A 84 -11.09 -8.44 -8.20
N ASP A 85 -10.65 -9.07 -9.29
CA ASP A 85 -10.43 -8.41 -10.58
C ASP A 85 -11.73 -7.78 -11.11
N GLN A 86 -12.87 -8.47 -10.95
CA GLN A 86 -14.18 -7.93 -11.33
C GLN A 86 -14.56 -6.70 -10.52
N ARG A 87 -14.27 -6.68 -9.21
CA ARG A 87 -14.56 -5.52 -8.34
C ARG A 87 -13.72 -4.33 -8.73
N ILE A 88 -12.42 -4.52 -8.96
CA ILE A 88 -11.55 -3.44 -9.44
C ILE A 88 -12.05 -2.88 -10.77
N ALA A 89 -12.42 -3.74 -11.72
CA ALA A 89 -12.95 -3.33 -13.02
C ALA A 89 -14.29 -2.56 -12.90
N SER A 90 -15.08 -2.85 -11.88
CA SER A 90 -16.35 -2.15 -11.60
C SER A 90 -16.16 -0.79 -10.93
N GLY A 91 -14.98 -0.53 -10.37
CA GLY A 91 -14.60 0.73 -9.74
C GLY A 91 -13.63 0.52 -8.59
N LEU A 92 -12.49 1.18 -8.65
CA LEU A 92 -11.48 1.19 -7.59
C LEU A 92 -11.42 2.59 -6.97
N ALA A 93 -11.85 2.69 -5.72
CA ALA A 93 -11.80 3.95 -5.01
C ALA A 93 -10.37 4.28 -4.56
N ALA A 94 -9.97 5.54 -4.72
CA ALA A 94 -8.82 6.08 -4.00
C ALA A 94 -9.19 6.23 -2.51
N LYS A 95 -8.22 6.05 -1.63
CA LYS A 95 -8.40 6.28 -0.19
C LYS A 95 -8.79 7.75 0.08
N PRO A 96 -9.54 8.02 1.14
CA PRO A 96 -9.95 9.39 1.47
C PRO A 96 -8.76 10.35 1.51
N GLY A 97 -8.84 11.42 0.72
CA GLY A 97 -7.80 12.43 0.63
C GLY A 97 -6.62 12.12 -0.31
N ALA A 98 -6.47 10.88 -0.83
CA ALA A 98 -5.33 10.50 -1.67
C ALA A 98 -5.21 11.34 -2.94
N LEU A 99 -6.30 11.49 -3.71
CA LEU A 99 -6.30 12.31 -4.93
C LEU A 99 -5.99 13.79 -4.63
N ALA A 100 -6.58 14.33 -3.56
CA ALA A 100 -6.36 15.71 -3.16
C ALA A 100 -4.90 15.94 -2.72
N LEU A 101 -4.34 15.01 -1.92
CA LEU A 101 -2.95 15.09 -1.49
C LEU A 101 -1.99 15.03 -2.69
N VAL A 102 -2.13 14.02 -3.53
CA VAL A 102 -1.27 13.84 -4.72
C VAL A 102 -1.31 15.06 -5.64
N ALA A 103 -2.50 15.66 -5.84
CA ALA A 103 -2.65 16.88 -6.63
C ALA A 103 -2.04 18.14 -5.97
N ALA A 104 -2.00 18.19 -4.65
CA ALA A 104 -1.44 19.33 -3.90
C ALA A 104 0.09 19.32 -3.84
N LEU A 105 0.69 18.13 -3.83
CA LEU A 105 2.14 17.98 -3.71
C LEU A 105 2.88 18.50 -4.94
N ARG A 106 4.03 19.17 -4.70
CA ARG A 106 4.91 19.73 -5.74
C ARG A 106 6.28 19.03 -5.79
N LEU A 107 6.52 18.12 -4.87
CA LEU A 107 7.73 17.30 -4.82
C LEU A 107 7.65 16.13 -5.82
N PRO A 108 8.77 15.55 -6.22
CA PRO A 108 8.78 14.26 -6.92
C PRO A 108 8.01 13.19 -6.15
N LEU A 109 7.15 12.44 -6.85
CA LEU A 109 6.32 11.38 -6.29
C LEU A 109 6.69 10.03 -6.89
N ALA A 110 6.75 9.01 -6.05
CA ALA A 110 6.89 7.62 -6.46
C ALA A 110 5.89 6.72 -5.76
N VAL A 111 5.58 5.58 -6.40
CA VAL A 111 4.88 4.46 -5.80
C VAL A 111 5.86 3.32 -5.57
N VAL A 112 5.74 2.64 -4.42
CA VAL A 112 6.46 1.39 -4.09
C VAL A 112 5.44 0.36 -3.64
N THR A 113 5.21 -0.68 -4.45
CA THR A 113 4.16 -1.68 -4.20
C THR A 113 4.67 -3.12 -4.24
N SER A 114 3.99 -4.01 -3.52
CA SER A 114 4.16 -5.47 -3.62
C SER A 114 3.35 -6.11 -4.74
N SER A 115 2.74 -5.32 -5.62
CA SER A 115 2.08 -5.80 -6.85
C SER A 115 3.11 -5.99 -7.97
N ASP A 116 2.78 -6.88 -8.93
CA ASP A 116 3.46 -6.92 -10.22
C ASP A 116 3.18 -5.64 -11.02
N ARG A 117 3.97 -5.42 -12.08
CA ARG A 117 3.92 -4.18 -12.86
C ARG A 117 2.57 -3.97 -13.55
N ASP A 118 2.04 -4.99 -14.18
CA ASP A 118 0.79 -4.88 -14.93
C ASP A 118 -0.38 -4.58 -13.98
N GLY A 119 -0.43 -5.27 -12.84
CA GLY A 119 -1.41 -5.03 -11.79
C GLY A 119 -1.32 -3.64 -11.18
N ALA A 120 -0.10 -3.14 -10.90
CA ALA A 120 0.10 -1.80 -10.34
C ALA A 120 -0.36 -0.71 -11.32
N ILE A 121 0.04 -0.80 -12.59
CA ILE A 121 -0.34 0.17 -13.63
C ILE A 121 -1.86 0.16 -13.85
N TRP A 122 -2.47 -1.03 -13.92
CA TRP A 122 -3.91 -1.17 -14.06
C TRP A 122 -4.67 -0.53 -12.90
N LYS A 123 -4.28 -0.82 -11.64
CA LYS A 123 -4.90 -0.23 -10.45
C LYS A 123 -4.77 1.29 -10.40
N LEU A 124 -3.57 1.82 -10.67
CA LEU A 124 -3.36 3.26 -10.76
C LEU A 124 -4.27 3.92 -11.80
N ALA A 125 -4.47 3.28 -12.95
CA ALA A 125 -5.36 3.77 -13.99
C ALA A 125 -6.83 3.76 -13.53
N GLN A 126 -7.30 2.67 -12.89
CA GLN A 126 -8.66 2.58 -12.37
C GLN A 126 -8.95 3.62 -11.28
N ALA A 127 -7.95 3.95 -10.45
CA ALA A 127 -8.07 4.93 -9.38
C ALA A 127 -7.88 6.39 -9.83
N GLY A 128 -7.66 6.65 -11.14
CA GLY A 128 -7.41 8.01 -11.65
C GLY A 128 -6.02 8.57 -11.32
N LEU A 129 -5.05 7.71 -11.03
CA LEU A 129 -3.69 8.07 -10.59
C LEU A 129 -2.61 7.73 -11.64
N ALA A 130 -2.99 7.34 -12.86
CA ALA A 130 -2.08 6.82 -13.90
C ALA A 130 -0.89 7.73 -14.23
N THR A 131 -1.05 9.05 -14.14
CA THR A 131 -0.04 10.05 -14.52
C THR A 131 0.53 10.82 -13.34
N ALA A 132 0.19 10.43 -12.12
CA ALA A 132 0.54 11.20 -10.93
C ALA A 132 1.98 10.97 -10.45
N PHE A 133 2.57 9.83 -10.79
CA PHE A 133 3.85 9.37 -10.26
C PHE A 133 4.92 9.30 -11.36
N GLY A 134 6.09 9.91 -11.09
CA GLY A 134 7.23 9.83 -11.98
C GLY A 134 7.87 8.44 -12.01
N HIS A 135 7.73 7.68 -10.92
CA HIS A 135 8.28 6.33 -10.78
C HIS A 135 7.29 5.40 -10.07
N VAL A 136 7.18 4.18 -10.60
CA VAL A 136 6.42 3.07 -9.98
C VAL A 136 7.39 1.91 -9.83
N ILE A 137 7.67 1.53 -8.58
CA ILE A 137 8.51 0.40 -8.21
C ILE A 137 7.60 -0.76 -7.81
N THR A 138 7.78 -1.89 -8.44
CA THR A 138 6.94 -3.09 -8.33
C THR A 138 7.78 -4.30 -7.92
N LEU A 139 7.16 -5.45 -7.70
CA LEU A 139 7.88 -6.70 -7.45
C LEU A 139 8.85 -7.06 -8.60
N ASP A 140 8.53 -6.66 -9.82
CA ASP A 140 9.35 -6.98 -11.01
C ASP A 140 10.65 -6.17 -11.07
N ASP A 141 10.78 -5.12 -10.26
CA ASP A 141 11.95 -4.25 -10.24
C ASP A 141 13.01 -4.67 -9.21
N VAL A 142 12.67 -5.57 -8.29
CA VAL A 142 13.50 -5.87 -7.10
C VAL A 142 13.74 -7.36 -6.94
N THR A 143 14.84 -7.69 -6.28
CA THR A 143 15.16 -9.05 -5.89
C THR A 143 14.59 -9.38 -4.51
N CYS A 144 14.64 -8.42 -3.59
CA CYS A 144 14.15 -8.56 -2.23
C CYS A 144 12.96 -7.61 -2.02
N ALA A 145 11.74 -8.20 -1.93
CA ALA A 145 10.51 -7.46 -1.64
C ALA A 145 10.46 -6.97 -0.19
N LYS A 146 9.49 -6.09 0.13
CA LYS A 146 9.16 -5.72 1.51
C LYS A 146 9.04 -6.97 2.39
N PRO A 147 9.63 -7.01 3.59
CA PRO A 147 10.16 -5.88 4.38
C PRO A 147 11.62 -5.50 4.09
N ALA A 148 12.28 -6.04 3.05
CA ALA A 148 13.60 -5.58 2.67
C ALA A 148 13.55 -4.12 2.18
N PRO A 149 14.60 -3.29 2.42
CA PRO A 149 14.62 -1.89 2.05
C PRO A 149 14.79 -1.64 0.54
N GLU A 150 15.12 -2.65 -0.24
CA GLU A 150 15.48 -2.54 -1.66
C GLU A 150 14.47 -1.74 -2.48
N PRO A 151 13.12 -1.95 -2.37
CA PRO A 151 12.16 -1.21 -3.18
C PRO A 151 12.18 0.30 -2.90
N TYR A 152 12.32 0.71 -1.64
CA TYR A 152 12.40 2.11 -1.23
C TYR A 152 13.73 2.76 -1.62
N LEU A 153 14.83 2.05 -1.46
CA LEU A 153 16.15 2.50 -1.91
C LEU A 153 16.18 2.70 -3.43
N LEU A 154 15.55 1.79 -4.18
CA LEU A 154 15.43 1.91 -5.64
C LEU A 154 14.58 3.13 -6.03
N ALA A 155 13.48 3.40 -5.33
CA ALA A 155 12.66 4.59 -5.56
C ALA A 155 13.47 5.87 -5.34
N ALA A 156 14.17 5.99 -4.21
CA ALA A 156 15.04 7.13 -3.90
C ALA A 156 16.13 7.32 -4.96
N THR A 157 16.74 6.23 -5.40
CA THR A 157 17.77 6.24 -6.46
C THR A 157 17.21 6.75 -7.79
N ARG A 158 16.02 6.26 -8.22
CA ARG A 158 15.39 6.70 -9.49
C ARG A 158 14.95 8.16 -9.44
N MET A 159 14.60 8.67 -8.26
CA MET A 159 14.29 10.09 -8.07
C MET A 159 15.53 10.98 -7.87
N ALA A 160 16.72 10.38 -7.76
CA ALA A 160 17.98 11.06 -7.43
C ALA A 160 17.90 11.87 -6.11
N VAL A 161 17.20 11.33 -5.10
CA VAL A 161 17.01 11.93 -3.77
C VAL A 161 17.64 11.02 -2.70
N ALA A 162 18.31 11.61 -1.71
CA ALA A 162 18.83 10.85 -0.57
C ALA A 162 17.66 10.25 0.25
N PRO A 163 17.72 8.97 0.67
CA PRO A 163 16.64 8.34 1.45
C PRO A 163 16.22 9.14 2.69
N ALA A 164 17.15 9.72 3.42
CA ALA A 164 16.87 10.57 4.59
C ALA A 164 16.11 11.87 4.25
N ARG A 165 16.00 12.23 2.97
CA ARG A 165 15.20 13.35 2.46
C ARG A 165 13.89 12.90 1.84
N CYS A 166 13.52 11.61 1.98
CA CYS A 166 12.26 11.04 1.54
C CYS A 166 11.33 10.82 2.74
N VAL A 167 10.04 11.05 2.54
CA VAL A 167 8.98 10.58 3.42
C VAL A 167 8.17 9.49 2.73
N ALA A 168 7.91 8.39 3.41
CA ALA A 168 7.14 7.26 2.93
C ALA A 168 5.79 7.17 3.67
N PHE A 169 4.70 7.00 2.91
CA PHE A 169 3.37 6.70 3.43
C PHE A 169 3.07 5.22 3.22
N GLU A 170 2.65 4.54 4.27
CA GLU A 170 2.43 3.10 4.32
C GLU A 170 1.23 2.74 5.21
N ASP A 171 0.56 1.61 4.93
CA ASP A 171 -0.48 1.06 5.79
C ASP A 171 0.03 -0.13 6.61
N SER A 172 0.98 -0.90 6.06
CA SER A 172 1.44 -2.20 6.54
C SER A 172 2.70 -2.12 7.41
N GLU A 173 2.85 -3.10 8.32
CA GLU A 173 4.08 -3.25 9.11
C GLU A 173 5.30 -3.61 8.24
N ALA A 174 5.10 -4.49 7.23
CA ALA A 174 6.19 -4.92 6.36
C ALA A 174 6.71 -3.76 5.48
N GLY A 175 5.80 -2.91 5.00
CA GLY A 175 6.18 -1.74 4.23
C GLY A 175 6.81 -0.65 5.09
N ALA A 176 6.27 -0.41 6.30
CA ALA A 176 6.86 0.51 7.26
C ALA A 176 8.28 0.08 7.67
N GLU A 177 8.51 -1.22 7.90
CA GLU A 177 9.84 -1.79 8.17
C GLU A 177 10.79 -1.54 6.99
N ALA A 178 10.34 -1.80 5.77
CA ALA A 178 11.15 -1.59 4.56
C ALA A 178 11.56 -0.12 4.39
N ALA A 179 10.62 0.81 4.54
CA ALA A 179 10.87 2.24 4.42
C ALA A 179 11.79 2.76 5.53
N GLN A 180 11.59 2.32 6.79
CA GLN A 180 12.46 2.66 7.91
C GLN A 180 13.88 2.11 7.71
N ALA A 181 14.01 0.85 7.28
CA ALA A 181 15.31 0.23 6.99
C ALA A 181 16.03 0.92 5.83
N ALA A 182 15.29 1.55 4.90
CA ALA A 182 15.86 2.40 3.85
C ALA A 182 16.34 3.76 4.37
N GLY A 183 16.07 4.13 5.62
CA GLY A 183 16.47 5.40 6.23
C GLY A 183 15.52 6.56 5.94
N MET A 184 14.28 6.28 5.59
CA MET A 184 13.25 7.29 5.31
C MET A 184 12.45 7.64 6.56
N VAL A 185 11.79 8.81 6.55
CA VAL A 185 10.73 9.09 7.52
C VAL A 185 9.47 8.32 7.12
N VAL A 186 8.88 7.60 8.06
CA VAL A 186 7.72 6.74 7.82
C VAL A 186 6.48 7.31 8.51
N VAL A 187 5.45 7.58 7.71
CA VAL A 187 4.10 7.92 8.15
C VAL A 187 3.21 6.71 7.88
N GLN A 188 2.78 6.04 8.93
CA GLN A 188 1.90 4.88 8.80
C GLN A 188 0.44 5.30 8.95
N VAL A 189 -0.37 4.90 7.97
CA VAL A 189 -1.82 5.13 7.88
C VAL A 189 -2.50 3.76 7.86
N PRO A 190 -2.82 3.17 9.02
CA PRO A 190 -3.39 1.84 9.08
C PRO A 190 -4.71 1.75 8.29
N ASP A 191 -4.89 0.66 7.54
CA ASP A 191 -6.13 0.38 6.82
C ASP A 191 -7.08 -0.52 7.65
N LEU A 192 -7.31 -1.76 7.24
CA LEU A 192 -8.27 -2.65 7.91
C LEU A 192 -7.78 -3.16 9.26
N LEU A 193 -6.48 -3.31 9.44
CA LEU A 193 -5.89 -3.79 10.69
C LEU A 193 -5.16 -2.67 11.44
N PRO A 194 -5.25 -2.67 12.78
CA PRO A 194 -4.44 -1.76 13.57
C PRO A 194 -2.95 -2.08 13.41
N THR A 195 -2.12 -1.05 13.45
CA THR A 195 -0.67 -1.17 13.47
C THR A 195 -0.12 -1.16 14.89
N THR A 196 1.05 -1.76 15.10
CA THR A 196 1.84 -1.58 16.33
C THR A 196 2.60 -0.26 16.35
N GLY A 197 2.79 0.35 15.18
CA GLY A 197 3.59 1.56 14.99
C GLY A 197 5.10 1.36 15.18
N ARG A 198 5.57 0.09 15.28
CA ARG A 198 6.95 -0.24 15.64
C ARG A 198 7.98 0.36 14.68
N PHE A 199 7.64 0.43 13.40
CA PHE A 199 8.54 0.89 12.35
C PHE A 199 8.18 2.29 11.85
N ALA A 200 7.11 2.90 12.38
CA ALA A 200 6.65 4.22 11.98
C ALA A 200 7.29 5.33 12.82
N HIS A 201 7.59 6.45 12.21
CA HIS A 201 7.90 7.70 12.92
C HIS A 201 6.62 8.37 13.39
N HIS A 202 5.54 8.21 12.62
CA HIS A 202 4.21 8.73 12.91
C HIS A 202 3.15 7.71 12.52
N VAL A 203 2.13 7.52 13.37
CA VAL A 203 0.92 6.76 13.06
C VAL A 203 -0.24 7.74 13.07
N VAL A 204 -0.99 7.81 11.97
CA VAL A 204 -2.03 8.81 11.76
C VAL A 204 -3.30 8.16 11.18
N PRO A 205 -4.47 8.78 11.35
CA PRO A 205 -5.73 8.18 10.89
C PRO A 205 -5.96 8.29 9.36
N ASP A 206 -5.28 9.21 8.68
CA ASP A 206 -5.46 9.45 7.24
C ASP A 206 -4.23 10.14 6.61
N LEU A 207 -4.17 10.11 5.27
CA LEU A 207 -3.07 10.68 4.48
C LEU A 207 -2.91 12.20 4.68
N LEU A 208 -4.00 12.94 4.77
CA LEU A 208 -3.94 14.41 4.90
C LEU A 208 -3.41 14.82 6.27
N SER A 209 -3.85 14.13 7.32
CA SER A 209 -3.32 14.32 8.68
C SER A 209 -1.83 14.04 8.74
N GLY A 210 -1.37 12.98 8.09
CA GLY A 210 0.05 12.66 7.99
C GLY A 210 0.84 13.71 7.21
N ALA A 211 0.32 14.16 6.08
CA ALA A 211 0.96 15.16 5.24
C ALA A 211 1.11 16.51 5.96
N ARG A 212 0.08 16.92 6.73
CA ARG A 212 0.17 18.13 7.59
C ARG A 212 1.20 17.95 8.70
N LEU A 213 1.18 16.81 9.38
CA LEU A 213 2.08 16.53 10.49
C LEU A 213 3.55 16.63 10.09
N VAL A 214 3.89 16.19 8.89
CA VAL A 214 5.27 16.24 8.37
C VAL A 214 5.57 17.49 7.53
N GLY A 215 4.64 18.46 7.46
CA GLY A 215 4.84 19.76 6.80
C GLY A 215 4.86 19.71 5.26
N LEU A 216 4.18 18.74 4.65
CA LEU A 216 4.04 18.64 3.19
C LEU A 216 2.93 19.54 2.64
N ILE A 217 1.90 19.77 3.44
CA ILE A 217 0.76 20.66 3.15
C ILE A 217 0.37 21.44 4.41
N ASP A 218 -0.40 22.51 4.25
CA ASP A 218 -0.93 23.34 5.33
C ASP A 218 -2.10 22.66 6.08
#